data_df514df8d8dd24d3084bb80fd484b5e7
#
_entry.id   df514df8d8dd24d3084bb80fd484b5e7
#
_cell.length_a   1.000
_cell.length_b   1.000
_cell.length_c   1.000
_cell.angle_alpha   90.00
_cell.angle_beta   90.00
_cell.angle_gamma   90.00
#
_symmetry.space_group_name_H-M   'P 1'
#
loop_
_entity.id
_entity.type
_entity.pdbx_description
1 polymer ?
#
loop_
_entity_poly.entity_id
_entity_poly.type
_entity_poly.pdbx_seq_one_letter_code
_entity_poly.pdbx_strand_id
1 'polypeptide(L)'
;MSSVEVKSFNNPDEVNTKFNNAKMESLNVGGQRVIRITLEPGWKWSSDVKPVVQTDSCQTKHLGIITAGTVCCKHDDGTEATYTKGDAYSIDPGHDA
;
A
#
# COMPACT_ATOMS: atom_id res chain seq x y z
N MET A 1 2.51 29.39 10.83
CA MET A 1 1.79 28.13 10.51
C MET A 1 0.69 28.45 9.52
N SER A 2 0.62 27.74 8.43
CA SER A 2 -0.48 27.94 7.48
C SER A 2 -1.66 27.05 7.84
N SER A 3 -2.88 27.57 7.64
CA SER A 3 -4.12 26.82 7.85
C SER A 3 -4.38 25.79 6.74
N VAL A 4 -3.63 25.88 5.64
CA VAL A 4 -3.73 24.96 4.51
C VAL A 4 -2.33 24.55 4.11
N GLU A 5 -2.12 23.25 3.95
CA GLU A 5 -0.87 22.70 3.45
C GLU A 5 -1.16 21.79 2.26
N VAL A 6 -0.41 21.96 1.18
CA VAL A 6 -0.58 21.20 -0.05
C VAL A 6 0.78 20.68 -0.50
N LYS A 7 0.85 19.39 -0.79
CA LYS A 7 2.03 18.76 -1.40
C LYS A 7 1.60 17.87 -2.57
N SER A 8 2.54 17.53 -3.43
CA SER A 8 2.26 16.74 -4.62
C SER A 8 3.13 15.49 -4.66
N PHE A 9 2.57 14.37 -5.12
CA PHE A 9 3.34 13.17 -5.42
C PHE A 9 4.26 13.32 -6.63
N ASN A 10 4.17 14.42 -7.37
CA ASN A 10 5.18 14.77 -8.38
C ASN A 10 6.52 15.13 -7.74
N ASN A 11 6.51 15.46 -6.45
CA ASN A 11 7.71 15.79 -5.68
C ASN A 11 7.60 15.19 -4.27
N PRO A 12 7.70 13.85 -4.15
CA PRO A 12 7.51 13.17 -2.86
C PRO A 12 8.62 13.50 -1.87
N ASP A 13 8.30 13.47 -0.58
CA ASP A 13 9.28 13.64 0.49
C ASP A 13 10.22 12.42 0.61
N GLU A 14 9.68 11.23 0.35
CA GLU A 14 10.46 9.99 0.33
C GLU A 14 9.99 9.09 -0.81
N VAL A 15 10.93 8.32 -1.36
CA VAL A 15 10.66 7.26 -2.34
C VAL A 15 11.34 5.99 -1.86
N ASN A 16 10.57 4.88 -1.83
CA ASN A 16 11.09 3.56 -1.47
C ASN A 16 10.82 2.60 -2.62
N THR A 17 11.89 2.04 -3.18
CA THR A 17 11.85 1.02 -4.24
C THR A 17 12.48 -0.29 -3.79
N LYS A 18 12.53 -0.51 -2.48
CA LYS A 18 13.18 -1.65 -1.83
C LYS A 18 12.54 -3.00 -2.21
N PHE A 19 11.23 -3.02 -2.44
CA PHE A 19 10.52 -4.25 -2.79
C PHE A 19 10.38 -4.38 -4.31
N ASN A 20 10.51 -5.61 -4.81
CA ASN A 20 10.33 -5.88 -6.23
C ASN A 20 8.92 -5.54 -6.71
N ASN A 21 8.81 -4.98 -7.90
CA ASN A 21 7.53 -4.66 -8.55
C ASN A 21 6.66 -3.67 -7.77
N ALA A 22 7.25 -2.90 -6.86
CA ALA A 22 6.53 -1.93 -6.04
C ALA A 22 7.33 -0.64 -5.88
N LYS A 23 6.63 0.49 -5.87
CA LYS A 23 7.18 1.80 -5.57
C LYS A 23 6.29 2.48 -4.54
N MET A 24 6.88 2.94 -3.45
CA MET A 24 6.19 3.70 -2.41
C MET A 24 6.69 5.13 -2.41
N GLU A 25 5.77 6.08 -2.53
CA GLU A 25 6.05 7.51 -2.46
C GLU A 25 5.31 8.08 -1.26
N SER A 26 6.00 8.86 -0.43
CA SER A 26 5.46 9.39 0.82
C SER A 26 5.46 10.91 0.84
N LEU A 27 4.40 11.47 1.39
CA LEU A 27 4.27 12.89 1.69
C LEU A 27 3.93 13.07 3.17
N ASN A 28 4.56 14.04 3.83
CA ASN A 28 4.19 14.47 5.17
C ASN A 28 3.37 15.77 5.04
N VAL A 29 2.07 15.68 5.28
CA VAL A 29 1.12 16.78 5.10
C VAL A 29 0.24 16.89 6.32
N GLY A 30 0.15 18.09 6.89
CA GLY A 30 -0.69 18.35 8.05
C GLY A 30 -0.38 17.45 9.24
N GLY A 31 0.89 17.09 9.44
CA GLY A 31 1.29 16.18 10.50
C GLY A 31 0.95 14.71 10.23
N GLN A 32 0.45 14.37 9.05
CA GLN A 32 0.08 13.02 8.65
C GLN A 32 0.98 12.54 7.52
N ARG A 33 1.19 11.23 7.46
CA ARG A 33 1.92 10.59 6.37
C ARG A 33 0.92 10.01 5.37
N VAL A 34 1.03 10.45 4.12
CA VAL A 34 0.23 9.95 3.00
C VAL A 34 1.15 9.19 2.06
N ILE A 35 0.78 7.97 1.70
CA ILE A 35 1.61 7.11 0.87
C ILE A 35 0.84 6.73 -0.39
N ARG A 36 1.50 6.89 -1.55
CA ARG A 36 1.05 6.32 -2.81
C ARG A 36 1.89 5.10 -3.12
N ILE A 37 1.24 3.96 -3.27
CA ILE A 37 1.89 2.70 -3.62
C ILE A 37 1.53 2.36 -5.06
N THR A 38 2.55 2.18 -5.90
CA THR A 38 2.39 1.72 -7.28
C THR A 38 2.91 0.30 -7.38
N LEU A 39 2.05 -0.61 -7.78
CA LEU A 39 2.37 -2.04 -7.93
C LEU A 39 2.36 -2.40 -9.41
N GLU A 40 3.42 -3.05 -9.87
CA GLU A 40 3.48 -3.57 -11.23
C GLU A 40 2.58 -4.80 -11.38
N PRO A 41 2.05 -5.06 -12.58
CA PRO A 41 1.30 -6.29 -12.83
C PRO A 41 2.11 -7.52 -12.43
N GLY A 42 1.47 -8.44 -11.71
CA GLY A 42 2.12 -9.64 -11.19
C GLY A 42 2.73 -9.48 -9.81
N TRP A 43 2.72 -8.29 -9.22
CA TRP A 43 3.14 -8.11 -7.83
C TRP A 43 2.32 -8.99 -6.89
N LYS A 44 3.01 -9.63 -5.94
CA LYS A 44 2.37 -10.43 -4.90
C LYS A 44 3.18 -10.30 -3.62
N TRP A 45 2.52 -10.03 -2.50
CA TRP A 45 3.21 -9.83 -1.23
C TRP A 45 4.09 -11.03 -0.86
N SER A 46 3.58 -12.26 -1.01
CA SER A 46 4.31 -13.48 -0.67
C SER A 46 5.54 -13.72 -1.53
N SER A 47 5.59 -13.17 -2.74
CA SER A 47 6.74 -13.29 -3.66
C SER A 47 7.72 -12.13 -3.54
N ASP A 48 7.21 -10.90 -3.38
CA ASP A 48 8.00 -9.67 -3.53
C ASP A 48 8.35 -9.01 -2.19
N VAL A 49 7.57 -9.25 -1.14
CA VAL A 49 7.78 -8.63 0.18
C VAL A 49 8.20 -9.64 1.24
N LYS A 50 7.55 -10.80 1.30
CA LYS A 50 7.81 -11.83 2.31
C LYS A 50 9.28 -12.23 2.43
N PRO A 51 10.05 -12.43 1.34
CA PRO A 51 11.45 -12.78 1.44
C PRO A 51 12.30 -11.73 2.16
N VAL A 52 11.85 -10.47 2.15
CA VAL A 52 12.56 -9.35 2.79
C VAL A 52 12.18 -9.23 4.26
N VAL A 53 10.87 -9.28 4.58
CA VAL A 53 10.37 -9.09 5.95
C VAL A 53 10.30 -10.36 6.77
N GLN A 54 10.27 -11.53 6.12
CA GLN A 54 10.35 -12.85 6.76
C GLN A 54 9.21 -13.14 7.76
N THR A 55 8.00 -12.68 7.46
CA THR A 55 6.78 -13.04 8.19
C THR A 55 5.93 -13.95 7.32
N ASP A 56 5.04 -14.75 7.93
CA ASP A 56 4.19 -15.69 7.19
C ASP A 56 3.16 -14.97 6.32
N SER A 57 2.71 -13.80 6.78
CA SER A 57 1.79 -12.92 6.06
C SER A 57 2.06 -11.47 6.43
N CYS A 58 1.46 -10.53 5.70
CA CYS A 58 1.63 -9.11 5.99
C CYS A 58 0.98 -8.77 7.34
N GLN A 59 1.75 -8.19 8.25
CA GLN A 59 1.33 -7.85 9.60
C GLN A 59 0.96 -6.39 9.77
N THR A 60 0.84 -5.65 8.68
CA THR A 60 0.47 -4.23 8.68
C THR A 60 -1.02 -4.08 8.45
N LYS A 61 -1.67 -3.24 9.25
CA LYS A 61 -3.05 -2.81 8.98
C LYS A 61 -3.04 -1.75 7.88
N HIS A 62 -3.87 -1.93 6.88
CA HIS A 62 -4.01 -0.99 5.76
C HIS A 62 -5.39 -0.34 5.73
N LEU A 63 -5.41 0.95 5.48
CA LEU A 63 -6.60 1.71 5.17
C LEU A 63 -6.30 2.57 3.96
N GLY A 64 -7.08 2.46 2.92
CA GLY A 64 -6.80 3.21 1.70
C GLY A 64 -7.89 3.14 0.66
N ILE A 65 -7.57 3.68 -0.50
CA ILE A 65 -8.42 3.65 -1.69
C ILE A 65 -7.60 3.21 -2.90
N ILE A 66 -8.26 2.59 -3.85
CA ILE A 66 -7.66 2.22 -5.14
C ILE A 66 -7.88 3.35 -6.13
N THR A 67 -6.82 3.87 -6.70
CA THR A 67 -6.88 4.94 -7.70
C THR A 67 -6.76 4.42 -9.12
N ALA A 68 -6.18 3.23 -9.31
CA ALA A 68 -6.08 2.57 -10.61
C ALA A 68 -5.84 1.08 -10.41
N GLY A 69 -6.36 0.26 -11.32
CA GLY A 69 -6.13 -1.18 -11.34
C GLY A 69 -7.00 -1.97 -10.36
N THR A 70 -6.61 -3.21 -10.14
CA THR A 70 -7.34 -4.17 -9.31
C THR A 70 -6.35 -4.95 -8.46
N VAL A 71 -6.70 -5.16 -7.19
CA VAL A 71 -5.90 -5.93 -6.22
C VAL A 71 -6.76 -7.03 -5.63
N CYS A 72 -6.18 -8.22 -5.47
CA CYS A 72 -6.79 -9.34 -4.75
C CYS A 72 -6.06 -9.54 -3.43
N CYS A 73 -6.81 -9.75 -2.35
CA CYS A 73 -6.26 -9.97 -1.02
C CYS A 73 -6.84 -11.24 -0.40
N LYS A 74 -5.99 -12.03 0.26
CA LYS A 74 -6.40 -13.19 1.02
C LYS A 74 -5.90 -13.05 2.45
N HIS A 75 -6.82 -13.14 3.40
CA HIS A 75 -6.52 -13.09 4.83
C HIS A 75 -6.28 -14.49 5.40
N ASP A 76 -5.49 -14.59 6.46
CA ASP A 76 -5.21 -15.85 7.16
C ASP A 76 -6.47 -16.52 7.71
N ASP A 77 -7.53 -15.75 7.98
CA ASP A 77 -8.84 -16.27 8.43
C ASP A 77 -9.69 -16.89 7.31
N GLY A 78 -9.19 -16.89 6.07
CA GLY A 78 -9.88 -17.43 4.91
C GLY A 78 -10.68 -16.40 4.12
N THR A 79 -10.80 -15.18 4.58
CA THR A 79 -11.49 -14.11 3.85
C THR A 79 -10.71 -13.73 2.60
N GLU A 80 -11.41 -13.61 1.47
CA GLU A 80 -10.84 -13.13 0.21
C GLU A 80 -11.64 -11.93 -0.28
N ALA A 81 -10.96 -10.95 -0.84
CA ALA A 81 -11.58 -9.77 -1.41
C ALA A 81 -10.82 -9.31 -2.65
N THR A 82 -11.57 -8.77 -3.60
CA THR A 82 -11.03 -8.09 -4.78
C THR A 82 -11.53 -6.66 -4.76
N TYR A 83 -10.61 -5.71 -4.88
CA TYR A 83 -10.95 -4.30 -4.90
C TYR A 83 -10.30 -3.61 -6.08
N THR A 84 -11.01 -2.64 -6.63
CA THR A 84 -10.64 -1.97 -7.87
C THR A 84 -10.79 -0.45 -7.73
N LYS A 85 -10.45 0.27 -8.79
CA LYS A 85 -10.53 1.74 -8.83
C LYS A 85 -11.86 2.24 -8.26
N GLY A 86 -11.78 3.15 -7.30
CA GLY A 86 -12.93 3.74 -6.63
C GLY A 86 -13.31 3.04 -5.32
N ASP A 87 -12.75 1.87 -5.03
CA ASP A 87 -13.03 1.16 -3.78
C ASP A 87 -12.15 1.68 -2.64
N ALA A 88 -12.74 1.83 -1.46
CA ALA A 88 -12.02 2.04 -0.22
C ALA A 88 -11.91 0.70 0.50
N TYR A 89 -10.78 0.46 1.15
CA TYR A 89 -10.54 -0.82 1.82
C TYR A 89 -9.91 -0.63 3.20
N SER A 90 -10.18 -1.60 4.07
CA SER A 90 -9.48 -1.77 5.34
C SER A 90 -9.09 -3.24 5.46
N ILE A 91 -7.81 -3.50 5.72
CA ILE A 91 -7.29 -4.86 5.84
C ILE A 91 -6.53 -4.97 7.16
N ASP A 92 -6.95 -5.92 8.01
CA ASP A 92 -6.27 -6.22 9.25
C ASP A 92 -4.95 -6.98 9.00
N PRO A 93 -4.00 -6.97 9.97
CA PRO A 93 -2.80 -7.79 9.87
C PRO A 93 -3.12 -9.26 9.63
N GLY A 94 -2.25 -9.97 8.92
CA GLY A 94 -2.44 -11.39 8.61
C GLY A 94 -3.00 -11.63 7.20
N HIS A 95 -2.54 -10.90 6.21
CA HIS A 95 -3.01 -11.02 4.82
C HIS A 95 -1.87 -11.22 3.83
N ASP A 96 -2.23 -11.74 2.63
CA ASP A 96 -1.43 -11.78 1.42
C ASP A 96 -2.22 -11.09 0.29
N ALA A 97 -1.53 -10.46 -0.62
CA ALA A 97 -2.18 -9.75 -1.73
C ALA A 97 -1.46 -9.92 -3.07
#